data_b89ce7a81d16b3d68907547e702e2d3f
#
_entry.id   b89ce7a81d16b3d68907547e702e2d3f
#
_cell.length_a   1.000
_cell.length_b   1.000
_cell.length_c   1.000
_cell.angle_alpha   90.00
_cell.angle_beta   90.00
_cell.angle_gamma   90.00
#
_symmetry.space_group_name_H-M   'P 1'
#
loop_
_entity.id
_entity.type
_entity.pdbx_description
1 polymer ?
#
loop_
_entity_poly.entity_id
_entity_poly.type
_entity_poly.pdbx_seq_one_letter_code
_entity_poly.pdbx_strand_id
1 'polypeptide(L)'
;MGKKKNIGKGEWELLAKLATNESGSEDREETKSWLKKSQEIRSELETTQKMLKKIDDFYTLKNFDSHGAWRNVQSKIYPEKAKTVRLKKIRKEAIRKFYKYAAVVLVALLLGSIGYYIGFVYQNPVQENQIVMAENQVLNEYVLPDGSVVTLNWNSQLEFPKNFNDSIREVTIRGEAFFDVKPNAKKPFVINAGNAQVKVLGTSFNVSAYPETETVEVVVKTGKVRVIRKKPDMQTAINEVILVPGEKGTLFNQNNLLEKSVNTNPNFVAWKTLDLIFDEVPLNEVILNLEKVYHAEIQLMEPELNNLVYTGHFDQKPINFVLDVIRLTFNLNLSEENEQFVLSDRK
;
A
#
# COMPACT_ATOMS: atom_id res chain seq x y z
N MET A 1 32.11 7.25 -11.85
CA MET A 1 30.67 7.53 -11.61
C MET A 1 30.55 8.65 -10.58
N GLY A 2 30.41 9.92 -11.07
CA GLY A 2 30.36 11.09 -10.22
C GLY A 2 29.01 11.17 -9.50
N LYS A 3 29.04 11.39 -8.18
CA LYS A 3 27.85 11.68 -7.38
C LYS A 3 27.27 13.02 -7.85
N LYS A 4 26.07 13.02 -8.47
CA LYS A 4 25.27 14.23 -8.68
C LYS A 4 25.00 14.87 -7.32
N LYS A 5 25.55 16.02 -7.08
CA LYS A 5 25.27 16.81 -5.87
C LYS A 5 23.88 17.42 -6.07
N ASN A 6 22.92 17.06 -5.21
CA ASN A 6 21.56 17.63 -5.24
C ASN A 6 21.67 19.14 -4.98
N ILE A 7 21.26 19.94 -5.93
CA ILE A 7 21.14 21.39 -5.82
C ILE A 7 19.96 21.66 -4.87
N GLY A 8 20.18 22.42 -3.79
CA GLY A 8 19.15 22.75 -2.81
C GLY A 8 18.07 23.70 -3.37
N LYS A 9 16.87 23.69 -2.75
CA LYS A 9 15.73 24.52 -3.22
C LYS A 9 16.07 26.02 -3.33
N GLY A 10 16.88 26.57 -2.42
CA GLY A 10 17.34 27.96 -2.46
C GLY A 10 18.34 28.23 -3.59
N GLU A 11 19.16 27.26 -3.95
CA GLU A 11 20.12 27.34 -5.04
C GLU A 11 19.44 27.34 -6.42
N TRP A 12 18.31 26.63 -6.57
CA TRP A 12 17.46 26.68 -7.77
C TRP A 12 16.77 28.04 -7.94
N GLU A 13 16.35 28.69 -6.85
CA GLU A 13 15.73 30.02 -6.91
C GLU A 13 16.74 31.09 -7.35
N LEU A 14 17.99 31.02 -6.87
CA LEU A 14 19.09 31.87 -7.29
C LEU A 14 19.46 31.66 -8.76
N LEU A 15 19.51 30.42 -9.24
CA LEU A 15 19.73 30.10 -10.64
C LEU A 15 18.62 30.65 -11.57
N ALA A 16 17.37 30.58 -11.12
CA ALA A 16 16.23 31.13 -11.87
C ALA A 16 16.32 32.65 -11.99
N LYS A 17 16.62 33.36 -10.88
CA LYS A 17 16.80 34.84 -10.88
C LYS A 17 17.97 35.28 -11.75
N LEU A 18 19.06 34.48 -11.83
CA LEU A 18 20.18 34.76 -12.72
C LEU A 18 19.85 34.50 -14.18
N ALA A 19 19.06 33.48 -14.47
CA ALA A 19 18.67 33.13 -15.84
C ALA A 19 17.72 34.18 -16.42
N THR A 20 16.84 34.78 -15.61
CA THR A 20 15.89 35.82 -16.01
C THR A 20 16.45 37.25 -15.94
N ASN A 21 17.70 37.42 -15.46
CA ASN A 21 18.37 38.70 -15.25
C ASN A 21 17.68 39.64 -14.23
N GLU A 22 16.89 39.05 -13.31
CA GLU A 22 16.15 39.77 -12.25
C GLU A 22 16.92 39.86 -10.92
N SER A 23 18.19 39.47 -10.88
CA SER A 23 19.03 39.48 -9.69
C SER A 23 19.47 40.90 -9.27
N GLY A 24 19.28 41.21 -7.98
CA GLY A 24 19.78 42.45 -7.38
C GLY A 24 21.32 42.51 -7.28
N SER A 25 21.86 43.68 -6.91
CA SER A 25 23.30 43.90 -6.83
C SER A 25 24.01 43.01 -5.79
N GLU A 26 23.37 42.72 -4.66
CA GLU A 26 23.89 41.84 -3.60
C GLU A 26 23.90 40.36 -4.03
N ASP A 27 22.87 39.91 -4.70
CA ASP A 27 22.76 38.55 -5.24
C ASP A 27 23.85 38.23 -6.28
N ARG A 28 24.34 39.24 -6.99
CA ARG A 28 25.34 39.07 -8.07
C ARG A 28 26.75 38.77 -7.57
N GLU A 29 27.16 39.29 -6.44
CA GLU A 29 28.51 39.07 -5.88
C GLU A 29 28.64 37.69 -5.24
N GLU A 30 27.63 37.30 -4.49
CA GLU A 30 27.57 35.99 -3.82
C GLU A 30 27.50 34.85 -4.84
N THR A 31 26.71 35.03 -5.89
CA THR A 31 26.52 34.06 -6.95
C THR A 31 27.72 33.94 -7.89
N LYS A 32 28.50 35.01 -8.11
CA LYS A 32 29.76 34.94 -8.86
C LYS A 32 30.81 34.07 -8.19
N SER A 33 30.88 34.12 -6.84
CA SER A 33 31.80 33.28 -6.08
C SER A 33 31.39 31.79 -6.12
N TRP A 34 30.09 31.53 -6.13
CA TRP A 34 29.50 30.20 -6.16
C TRP A 34 29.62 29.55 -7.56
N LEU A 35 29.34 30.30 -8.62
CA LEU A 35 29.53 29.88 -10.00
C LEU A 35 31.00 29.56 -10.36
N LYS A 36 31.97 30.13 -9.63
CA LYS A 36 33.39 29.79 -9.81
C LYS A 36 33.76 28.41 -9.28
N LYS A 37 32.96 27.84 -8.38
CA LYS A 37 33.24 26.58 -7.68
C LYS A 37 32.71 25.31 -8.36
N SER A 38 31.78 25.42 -9.32
CA SER A 38 31.18 24.25 -9.97
C SER A 38 30.96 24.46 -11.44
N GLN A 39 31.63 23.64 -12.26
CA GLN A 39 31.51 23.65 -13.74
C GLN A 39 30.12 23.15 -14.18
N GLU A 40 29.51 22.30 -13.38
CA GLU A 40 28.19 21.69 -13.63
C GLU A 40 27.06 22.73 -13.56
N ILE A 41 27.09 23.61 -12.55
CA ILE A 41 26.13 24.70 -12.36
C ILE A 41 26.24 25.74 -13.48
N ARG A 42 27.43 26.00 -14.00
CA ARG A 42 27.60 26.88 -15.15
C ARG A 42 26.96 26.33 -16.40
N SER A 43 27.08 25.02 -16.66
CA SER A 43 26.49 24.38 -17.83
C SER A 43 24.96 24.39 -17.77
N GLU A 44 24.39 24.24 -16.59
CA GLU A 44 22.94 24.30 -16.32
C GLU A 44 22.39 25.73 -16.53
N LEU A 45 23.10 26.74 -16.03
CA LEU A 45 22.75 28.15 -16.23
C LEU A 45 22.79 28.53 -17.73
N GLU A 46 23.82 28.16 -18.43
CA GLU A 46 23.94 28.40 -19.89
C GLU A 46 22.81 27.71 -20.66
N THR A 47 22.46 26.51 -20.27
CA THR A 47 21.36 25.75 -20.91
C THR A 47 20.02 26.44 -20.69
N THR A 48 19.77 26.87 -19.46
CA THR A 48 18.55 27.59 -19.09
C THR A 48 18.46 28.94 -19.79
N GLN A 49 19.56 29.71 -19.86
CA GLN A 49 19.61 30.98 -20.59
C GLN A 49 19.40 30.81 -22.09
N LYS A 50 19.94 29.74 -22.69
CA LYS A 50 19.70 29.40 -24.12
C LYS A 50 18.23 29.01 -24.36
N MET A 51 17.59 28.34 -23.44
CA MET A 51 16.14 28.06 -23.53
C MET A 51 15.29 29.32 -23.41
N LEU A 52 15.57 30.18 -22.44
CA LEU A 52 14.86 31.46 -22.27
C LEU A 52 15.02 32.36 -23.50
N LYS A 53 16.23 32.45 -24.05
CA LYS A 53 16.49 33.21 -25.28
C LYS A 53 15.71 32.65 -26.49
N LYS A 54 15.58 31.32 -26.61
CA LYS A 54 14.73 30.71 -27.64
C LYS A 54 13.26 31.03 -27.46
N ILE A 55 12.80 31.14 -26.24
CA ILE A 55 11.42 31.54 -25.91
C ILE A 55 11.21 33.01 -26.27
N ASP A 56 12.12 33.90 -25.91
CA ASP A 56 12.09 35.33 -26.28
C ASP A 56 12.14 35.54 -27.79
N ASP A 57 13.02 34.81 -28.47
CA ASP A 57 13.10 34.83 -29.94
C ASP A 57 11.80 34.34 -30.59
N PHE A 58 11.13 33.35 -29.98
CA PHE A 58 9.84 32.85 -30.45
C PHE A 58 8.69 33.87 -30.23
N TYR A 59 8.72 34.64 -29.13
CA TYR A 59 7.75 35.69 -28.88
C TYR A 59 8.07 37.00 -29.66
N THR A 60 9.33 37.31 -29.88
CA THR A 60 9.74 38.50 -30.68
C THR A 60 9.57 38.31 -32.19
N LEU A 61 9.62 37.06 -32.68
CA LEU A 61 9.29 36.72 -34.09
C LEU A 61 7.77 36.87 -34.39
N LYS A 62 6.93 37.06 -33.43
CA LYS A 62 5.52 37.36 -33.57
C LYS A 62 5.28 38.87 -33.52
N ASN A 63 5.91 39.63 -34.39
CA ASN A 63 5.36 40.90 -34.78
C ASN A 63 4.08 40.65 -35.59
N PHE A 64 2.99 40.41 -34.80
CA PHE A 64 1.67 40.24 -35.34
C PHE A 64 1.23 41.65 -35.83
N ASP A 65 1.34 41.86 -37.17
CA ASP A 65 0.76 43.03 -37.81
C ASP A 65 -0.76 42.96 -37.68
N SER A 66 -1.23 43.45 -36.53
CA SER A 66 -2.64 43.47 -36.20
C SER A 66 -3.42 44.39 -37.18
N HIS A 67 -2.77 45.43 -37.76
CA HIS A 67 -3.35 46.30 -38.77
C HIS A 67 -3.46 45.61 -40.14
N GLY A 68 -2.48 44.84 -40.53
CA GLY A 68 -2.53 44.03 -41.74
C GLY A 68 -3.53 42.90 -41.67
N ALA A 69 -3.56 42.20 -40.52
CA ALA A 69 -4.52 41.16 -40.24
C ALA A 69 -5.95 41.70 -40.20
N TRP A 70 -6.17 42.88 -39.57
CA TRP A 70 -7.48 43.53 -39.51
C TRP A 70 -7.94 44.00 -40.90
N ARG A 71 -7.10 44.63 -41.71
CA ARG A 71 -7.41 44.97 -43.09
C ARG A 71 -7.83 43.77 -43.93
N ASN A 72 -7.13 42.64 -43.81
CA ASN A 72 -7.50 41.36 -44.45
C ASN A 72 -8.84 40.78 -44.00
N VAL A 73 -9.18 40.90 -42.71
CA VAL A 73 -10.46 40.51 -42.17
C VAL A 73 -11.56 41.48 -42.63
N GLN A 74 -11.29 42.81 -42.59
CA GLN A 74 -12.23 43.82 -43.00
C GLN A 74 -12.55 43.74 -44.51
N SER A 75 -11.58 43.45 -45.39
CA SER A 75 -11.81 43.23 -46.81
C SER A 75 -12.63 41.97 -47.10
N LYS A 76 -12.59 41.00 -46.22
CA LYS A 76 -13.39 39.77 -46.32
C LYS A 76 -14.79 39.90 -45.71
N ILE A 77 -14.96 40.76 -44.68
CA ILE A 77 -16.26 41.00 -44.02
C ILE A 77 -17.10 42.01 -44.78
N TYR A 78 -16.46 43.04 -45.41
CA TYR A 78 -17.14 44.04 -46.23
C TYR A 78 -16.58 44.00 -47.65
N PRO A 79 -16.95 43.03 -48.49
CA PRO A 79 -16.60 43.11 -49.91
C PRO A 79 -17.36 44.26 -50.53
N GLU A 80 -16.60 45.30 -51.02
CA GLU A 80 -17.17 46.40 -51.82
C GLU A 80 -17.85 45.76 -53.04
N LYS A 81 -19.19 45.94 -53.13
CA LYS A 81 -20.11 45.39 -54.10
C LYS A 81 -20.43 43.91 -53.91
N ALA A 82 -21.55 43.72 -53.18
CA ALA A 82 -22.30 42.48 -53.24
C ALA A 82 -22.65 42.12 -54.67
N LYS A 83 -21.80 41.32 -55.36
CA LYS A 83 -22.33 40.44 -56.43
C LYS A 83 -23.34 39.57 -55.76
N THR A 84 -24.59 39.74 -56.07
CA THR A 84 -25.67 38.84 -55.68
C THR A 84 -25.27 37.41 -56.09
N VAL A 85 -24.66 36.71 -55.21
CA VAL A 85 -24.43 35.27 -55.33
C VAL A 85 -25.80 34.65 -55.28
N ARG A 86 -26.38 34.36 -56.44
CA ARG A 86 -27.56 33.48 -56.53
C ARG A 86 -27.18 32.23 -55.70
N LEU A 87 -27.72 32.13 -54.52
CA LEU A 87 -27.67 30.90 -53.72
C LEU A 87 -28.23 29.79 -54.62
N LYS A 88 -27.32 29.04 -55.27
CA LYS A 88 -27.66 27.80 -55.94
C LYS A 88 -28.41 26.97 -54.88
N LYS A 89 -29.72 26.80 -55.17
CA LYS A 89 -30.60 25.95 -54.35
C LYS A 89 -29.90 24.63 -54.15
N ILE A 90 -29.22 24.49 -52.99
CA ILE A 90 -28.48 23.30 -52.59
C ILE A 90 -29.52 22.19 -52.72
N ARG A 91 -29.29 21.27 -53.64
CA ARG A 91 -30.24 20.17 -53.92
C ARG A 91 -30.50 19.45 -52.62
N LYS A 92 -31.73 19.48 -52.14
CA LYS A 92 -32.20 18.74 -50.96
C LYS A 92 -31.77 17.26 -50.96
N GLU A 93 -31.51 16.70 -52.13
CA GLU A 93 -31.01 15.34 -52.35
C GLU A 93 -29.57 15.12 -51.88
N ALA A 94 -28.66 16.11 -52.01
CA ALA A 94 -27.29 15.96 -51.55
C ALA A 94 -27.22 15.95 -50.00
N ILE A 95 -28.02 16.81 -49.36
CA ILE A 95 -28.17 16.85 -47.92
C ILE A 95 -28.79 15.53 -47.40
N ARG A 96 -29.82 15.03 -48.08
CA ARG A 96 -30.48 13.75 -47.72
C ARG A 96 -29.54 12.52 -47.88
N LYS A 97 -28.66 12.56 -48.87
CA LYS A 97 -27.62 11.51 -49.02
C LYS A 97 -26.57 11.63 -47.89
N PHE A 98 -26.15 12.85 -47.60
CA PHE A 98 -25.18 13.10 -46.50
C PHE A 98 -25.70 12.58 -45.14
N TYR A 99 -26.97 12.89 -44.80
CA TYR A 99 -27.57 12.37 -43.55
C TYR A 99 -27.70 10.85 -43.54
N LYS A 100 -27.95 10.21 -44.70
CA LYS A 100 -27.97 8.74 -44.78
C LYS A 100 -26.61 8.12 -44.47
N TYR A 101 -25.52 8.68 -45.03
CA TYR A 101 -24.19 8.16 -44.76
C TYR A 101 -23.73 8.51 -43.35
N ALA A 102 -24.02 9.70 -42.82
CA ALA A 102 -23.77 10.06 -41.45
C ALA A 102 -24.49 9.17 -40.47
N ALA A 103 -25.75 8.81 -40.74
CA ALA A 103 -26.48 7.84 -39.90
C ALA A 103 -25.83 6.45 -39.89
N VAL A 104 -25.38 5.96 -41.06
CA VAL A 104 -24.67 4.66 -41.14
C VAL A 104 -23.37 4.69 -40.34
N VAL A 105 -22.60 5.76 -40.44
CA VAL A 105 -21.34 5.93 -39.66
C VAL A 105 -21.64 5.99 -38.17
N LEU A 106 -22.68 6.71 -37.74
CA LEU A 106 -23.08 6.80 -36.32
C LEU A 106 -23.54 5.43 -35.80
N VAL A 107 -24.32 4.67 -36.60
CA VAL A 107 -24.75 3.31 -36.23
C VAL A 107 -23.53 2.39 -36.11
N ALA A 108 -22.59 2.47 -37.07
CA ALA A 108 -21.34 1.66 -37.01
C ALA A 108 -20.48 2.00 -35.79
N LEU A 109 -20.35 3.29 -35.42
CA LEU A 109 -19.65 3.72 -34.23
C LEU A 109 -20.37 3.25 -32.94
N LEU A 110 -21.69 3.34 -32.90
CA LEU A 110 -22.50 2.81 -31.79
C LEU A 110 -22.33 1.29 -31.63
N LEU A 111 -22.45 0.54 -32.70
CA LEU A 111 -22.26 -0.92 -32.66
C LEU A 111 -20.82 -1.29 -32.31
N GLY A 112 -19.83 -0.53 -32.81
CA GLY A 112 -18.43 -0.70 -32.46
C GLY A 112 -18.15 -0.38 -30.98
N SER A 113 -18.75 0.69 -30.43
CA SER A 113 -18.63 1.05 -29.02
C SER A 113 -19.31 0.04 -28.09
N ILE A 114 -20.50 -0.46 -28.49
CA ILE A 114 -21.20 -1.52 -27.77
C ILE A 114 -20.39 -2.84 -27.80
N GLY A 115 -19.87 -3.22 -28.97
CA GLY A 115 -19.00 -4.40 -29.10
C GLY A 115 -17.71 -4.26 -28.27
N TYR A 116 -17.09 -3.09 -28.28
CA TYR A 116 -15.93 -2.79 -27.44
C TYR A 116 -16.29 -2.87 -25.94
N TYR A 117 -17.41 -2.26 -25.53
CA TYR A 117 -17.88 -2.30 -24.14
C TYR A 117 -18.19 -3.72 -23.68
N ILE A 118 -18.90 -4.49 -24.50
CA ILE A 118 -19.19 -5.91 -24.23
C ILE A 118 -17.88 -6.69 -24.13
N GLY A 119 -16.95 -6.52 -25.08
CA GLY A 119 -15.64 -7.18 -25.03
C GLY A 119 -14.84 -6.80 -23.79
N PHE A 120 -14.86 -5.53 -23.40
CA PHE A 120 -14.21 -5.02 -22.18
C PHE A 120 -14.82 -5.66 -20.92
N VAL A 121 -16.14 -5.75 -20.82
CA VAL A 121 -16.83 -6.38 -19.67
C VAL A 121 -16.55 -7.89 -19.62
N TYR A 122 -16.54 -8.58 -20.78
CA TYR A 122 -16.21 -10.01 -20.82
C TYR A 122 -14.72 -10.29 -20.51
N GLN A 123 -13.81 -9.39 -20.87
CA GLN A 123 -12.39 -9.53 -20.53
C GLN A 123 -12.06 -9.18 -19.07
N ASN A 124 -12.94 -8.40 -18.41
CA ASN A 124 -12.81 -8.03 -17.00
C ASN A 124 -14.06 -8.50 -16.23
N PRO A 125 -14.24 -9.82 -16.06
CA PRO A 125 -15.35 -10.31 -15.26
C PRO A 125 -15.20 -9.76 -13.84
N VAL A 126 -16.29 -9.25 -13.28
CA VAL A 126 -16.34 -8.89 -11.85
C VAL A 126 -15.97 -10.14 -11.09
N GLN A 127 -14.81 -10.14 -10.44
CA GLN A 127 -14.40 -11.25 -9.60
C GLN A 127 -15.35 -11.33 -8.40
N GLU A 128 -16.08 -12.44 -8.31
CA GLU A 128 -16.89 -12.74 -7.14
C GLU A 128 -15.95 -13.11 -5.98
N ASN A 129 -15.82 -12.20 -5.01
CA ASN A 129 -15.02 -12.46 -3.84
C ASN A 129 -15.79 -13.31 -2.84
N GLN A 130 -15.09 -14.27 -2.25
CA GLN A 130 -15.57 -15.06 -1.13
C GLN A 130 -15.01 -14.45 0.15
N ILE A 131 -15.82 -14.48 1.20
CA ILE A 131 -15.44 -14.00 2.53
C ILE A 131 -15.61 -15.16 3.50
N VAL A 132 -14.53 -15.47 4.21
CA VAL A 132 -14.54 -16.44 5.31
C VAL A 132 -14.24 -15.68 6.59
N MET A 133 -15.07 -15.90 7.61
CA MET A 133 -14.99 -15.23 8.91
C MET A 133 -14.84 -16.26 10.02
N ALA A 134 -14.03 -15.91 11.01
CA ALA A 134 -13.88 -16.64 12.27
C ALA A 134 -14.39 -15.73 13.39
N GLU A 135 -15.68 -15.82 13.72
CA GLU A 135 -16.30 -15.05 14.77
C GLU A 135 -16.23 -15.87 16.09
N ASN A 136 -15.61 -15.30 17.13
CA ASN A 136 -15.50 -15.90 18.45
C ASN A 136 -15.01 -17.36 18.50
N GLN A 137 -14.20 -17.75 17.52
CA GLN A 137 -13.58 -19.08 17.45
C GLN A 137 -12.38 -19.07 16.51
N VAL A 138 -11.54 -20.09 16.60
CA VAL A 138 -10.49 -20.37 15.61
C VAL A 138 -11.11 -21.20 14.48
N LEU A 139 -11.00 -20.70 13.24
CA LEU A 139 -11.38 -21.47 12.05
C LEU A 139 -10.16 -22.20 11.50
N ASN A 140 -10.11 -23.52 11.73
CA ASN A 140 -9.01 -24.37 11.33
C ASN A 140 -9.11 -24.82 9.85
N GLU A 141 -7.97 -24.86 9.18
CA GLU A 141 -7.73 -25.58 7.92
C GLU A 141 -8.70 -25.26 6.78
N TYR A 142 -8.92 -23.98 6.53
CA TYR A 142 -9.63 -23.57 5.32
C TYR A 142 -8.74 -23.71 4.09
N VAL A 143 -9.18 -24.51 3.10
CA VAL A 143 -8.43 -24.74 1.87
C VAL A 143 -8.83 -23.74 0.80
N LEU A 144 -7.88 -22.97 0.31
CA LEU A 144 -8.05 -21.99 -0.76
C LEU A 144 -8.09 -22.68 -2.16
N PRO A 145 -8.57 -21.98 -3.22
CA PRO A 145 -8.67 -22.54 -4.58
C PRO A 145 -7.36 -23.04 -5.18
N ASP A 146 -6.20 -22.55 -4.70
CA ASP A 146 -4.86 -23.01 -5.14
C ASP A 146 -4.34 -24.20 -4.34
N GLY A 147 -5.08 -24.62 -3.31
CA GLY A 147 -4.69 -25.69 -2.39
C GLY A 147 -3.78 -25.21 -1.25
N SER A 148 -3.59 -23.89 -1.06
CA SER A 148 -3.02 -23.32 0.15
C SER A 148 -3.99 -23.48 1.33
N VAL A 149 -3.46 -23.62 2.55
CA VAL A 149 -4.26 -23.79 3.76
C VAL A 149 -4.14 -22.56 4.64
N VAL A 150 -5.25 -22.09 5.17
CA VAL A 150 -5.31 -20.94 6.07
C VAL A 150 -6.05 -21.32 7.34
N THR A 151 -5.47 -20.97 8.49
CA THR A 151 -6.16 -20.97 9.78
C THR A 151 -6.42 -19.53 10.19
N LEU A 152 -7.66 -19.18 10.53
CA LEU A 152 -8.03 -17.85 11.01
C LEU A 152 -8.15 -17.86 12.52
N ASN A 153 -7.58 -16.86 13.17
CA ASN A 153 -7.78 -16.62 14.59
C ASN A 153 -9.12 -15.90 14.85
N TRP A 154 -9.48 -15.72 16.10
CA TRP A 154 -10.69 -15.03 16.54
C TRP A 154 -10.86 -13.67 15.87
N ASN A 155 -12.12 -13.30 15.58
CA ASN A 155 -12.51 -12.01 14.99
C ASN A 155 -11.70 -11.66 13.73
N SER A 156 -11.37 -12.69 12.95
CA SER A 156 -10.58 -12.55 11.73
C SER A 156 -11.39 -12.84 10.49
N GLN A 157 -11.09 -12.14 9.42
CA GLN A 157 -11.77 -12.22 8.14
C GLN A 157 -10.76 -12.37 7.01
N LEU A 158 -10.97 -13.36 6.13
CA LEU A 158 -10.21 -13.54 4.90
C LEU A 158 -11.10 -13.34 3.69
N GLU A 159 -10.69 -12.45 2.80
CA GLU A 159 -11.36 -12.19 1.53
C GLU A 159 -10.46 -12.64 0.37
N PHE A 160 -11.00 -13.41 -0.56
CA PHE A 160 -10.28 -13.93 -1.71
C PHE A 160 -11.24 -14.19 -2.89
N PRO A 161 -10.77 -14.15 -4.16
CA PRO A 161 -11.59 -14.44 -5.31
C PRO A 161 -11.90 -15.94 -5.40
N LYS A 162 -13.08 -16.28 -5.92
CA LYS A 162 -13.50 -17.67 -6.17
C LYS A 162 -12.47 -18.47 -6.99
N ASN A 163 -11.80 -17.79 -7.93
CA ASN A 163 -10.66 -18.32 -8.67
C ASN A 163 -9.58 -17.27 -8.73
N PHE A 164 -8.35 -17.64 -8.44
CA PHE A 164 -7.22 -16.73 -8.62
C PHE A 164 -6.97 -16.46 -10.11
N ASN A 165 -6.59 -15.24 -10.47
CA ASN A 165 -6.18 -14.88 -11.83
C ASN A 165 -4.88 -15.60 -12.24
N ASP A 166 -4.48 -15.50 -13.51
CA ASP A 166 -3.32 -16.25 -14.02
C ASP A 166 -1.97 -15.74 -13.52
N SER A 167 -1.91 -14.51 -13.01
CA SER A 167 -0.66 -13.83 -12.67
C SER A 167 -0.32 -13.89 -11.19
N ILE A 168 -1.33 -13.75 -10.31
CA ILE A 168 -1.14 -13.68 -8.85
C ILE A 168 -2.27 -14.42 -8.12
N ARG A 169 -1.99 -14.80 -6.86
CA ARG A 169 -2.95 -15.34 -5.89
C ARG A 169 -3.12 -14.29 -4.81
N GLU A 170 -4.14 -13.45 -4.95
CA GLU A 170 -4.32 -12.30 -4.07
C GLU A 170 -5.46 -12.54 -3.07
N VAL A 171 -5.19 -12.21 -1.79
CA VAL A 171 -6.15 -12.27 -0.69
C VAL A 171 -6.03 -11.03 0.19
N THR A 172 -7.07 -10.74 0.97
CA THR A 172 -7.06 -9.68 1.98
C THR A 172 -7.39 -10.28 3.34
N ILE A 173 -6.57 -9.96 4.35
CA ILE A 173 -6.78 -10.35 5.75
C ILE A 173 -7.12 -9.13 6.61
N ARG A 174 -8.06 -9.30 7.52
CA ARG A 174 -8.31 -8.46 8.69
C ARG A 174 -8.31 -9.35 9.91
N GLY A 175 -7.53 -9.02 10.92
CA GLY A 175 -7.30 -9.89 12.07
C GLY A 175 -6.02 -10.73 11.92
N GLU A 176 -5.99 -11.93 12.43
CA GLU A 176 -4.81 -12.80 12.46
C GLU A 176 -5.07 -14.12 11.72
N ALA A 177 -4.08 -14.53 10.92
CA ALA A 177 -4.13 -15.79 10.21
C ALA A 177 -2.74 -16.44 10.10
N PHE A 178 -2.74 -17.76 10.17
CA PHE A 178 -1.59 -18.56 9.79
C PHE A 178 -1.82 -19.10 8.37
N PHE A 179 -0.87 -18.84 7.51
CA PHE A 179 -0.88 -19.26 6.11
C PHE A 179 0.12 -20.39 5.91
N ASP A 180 -0.32 -21.46 5.28
CA ASP A 180 0.55 -22.51 4.71
C ASP A 180 0.37 -22.49 3.19
N VAL A 181 1.20 -21.69 2.51
CA VAL A 181 1.05 -21.38 1.11
C VAL A 181 1.73 -22.42 0.24
N LYS A 182 0.95 -23.06 -0.66
CA LYS A 182 1.45 -24.03 -1.63
C LYS A 182 2.50 -23.42 -2.56
N PRO A 183 3.67 -24.02 -2.72
CA PRO A 183 4.75 -23.50 -3.55
C PRO A 183 4.34 -23.31 -5.02
N ASN A 184 4.52 -22.07 -5.53
CA ASN A 184 4.37 -21.75 -6.94
C ASN A 184 5.19 -20.49 -7.29
N ALA A 185 6.38 -20.69 -7.86
CA ALA A 185 7.29 -19.60 -8.22
C ALA A 185 6.76 -18.71 -9.38
N LYS A 186 5.91 -19.27 -10.25
CA LYS A 186 5.36 -18.55 -11.41
C LYS A 186 4.17 -17.67 -11.06
N LYS A 187 3.46 -17.97 -9.95
CA LYS A 187 2.25 -17.29 -9.53
C LYS A 187 2.36 -16.91 -8.04
N PRO A 188 2.94 -15.76 -7.72
CA PRO A 188 3.13 -15.30 -6.34
C PRO A 188 1.81 -15.24 -5.57
N PHE A 189 1.87 -15.51 -4.26
CA PHE A 189 0.77 -15.31 -3.32
C PHE A 189 0.95 -13.95 -2.64
N VAL A 190 -0.08 -13.12 -2.68
CA VAL A 190 -0.06 -11.73 -2.21
C VAL A 190 -1.16 -11.55 -1.18
N ILE A 191 -0.80 -11.09 0.01
CA ILE A 191 -1.74 -10.81 1.10
C ILE A 191 -1.78 -9.32 1.35
N ASN A 192 -2.96 -8.75 1.31
CA ASN A 192 -3.21 -7.38 1.75
C ASN A 192 -3.59 -7.41 3.23
N ALA A 193 -2.74 -6.84 4.08
CA ALA A 193 -2.89 -6.79 5.53
C ALA A 193 -2.78 -5.33 6.01
N GLY A 194 -3.91 -4.64 6.18
CA GLY A 194 -3.93 -3.21 6.49
C GLY A 194 -3.07 -2.38 5.53
N ASN A 195 -2.07 -1.66 6.07
CA ASN A 195 -1.12 -0.85 5.32
C ASN A 195 0.07 -1.66 4.76
N ALA A 196 0.17 -2.95 5.08
CA ALA A 196 1.20 -3.85 4.56
C ALA A 196 0.68 -4.68 3.38
N GLN A 197 1.61 -5.08 2.52
CA GLN A 197 1.43 -6.14 1.53
C GLN A 197 2.49 -7.20 1.77
N VAL A 198 2.07 -8.45 1.88
CA VAL A 198 2.95 -9.61 2.10
C VAL A 198 2.99 -10.44 0.85
N LYS A 199 4.18 -10.75 0.33
CA LYS A 199 4.38 -11.52 -0.90
C LYS A 199 5.25 -12.74 -0.66
N VAL A 200 4.74 -13.89 -1.08
CA VAL A 200 5.42 -15.18 -0.92
C VAL A 200 5.29 -16.05 -2.18
N LEU A 201 6.13 -17.09 -2.28
CA LEU A 201 6.08 -18.07 -3.37
C LEU A 201 5.69 -19.47 -2.89
N GLY A 202 5.80 -19.74 -1.59
CA GLY A 202 5.50 -21.01 -0.93
C GLY A 202 6.17 -21.00 0.44
N THR A 203 5.41 -20.73 1.49
CA THR A 203 5.91 -20.31 2.79
C THR A 203 4.86 -20.57 3.84
N SER A 204 5.26 -20.96 5.05
CA SER A 204 4.38 -21.05 6.22
C SER A 204 4.73 -19.89 7.17
N PHE A 205 3.75 -19.05 7.51
CA PHE A 205 3.97 -17.84 8.29
C PHE A 205 2.67 -17.33 8.93
N ASN A 206 2.81 -16.51 9.96
CA ASN A 206 1.72 -15.85 10.64
C ASN A 206 1.63 -14.37 10.22
N VAL A 207 0.42 -13.85 10.05
CA VAL A 207 0.13 -12.44 9.83
C VAL A 207 -0.89 -11.99 10.85
N SER A 208 -0.57 -10.96 11.63
CA SER A 208 -1.49 -10.28 12.55
C SER A 208 -1.70 -8.85 12.08
N ALA A 209 -2.94 -8.49 11.75
CA ALA A 209 -3.34 -7.20 11.19
C ALA A 209 -4.76 -6.82 11.66
N TYR A 210 -4.98 -6.82 12.96
CA TYR A 210 -6.22 -6.35 13.54
C TYR A 210 -6.36 -4.83 13.35
N PRO A 211 -7.52 -4.32 12.92
CA PRO A 211 -7.72 -2.89 12.68
C PRO A 211 -7.49 -2.00 13.90
N GLU A 212 -7.78 -2.54 15.10
CA GLU A 212 -7.62 -1.89 16.41
C GLU A 212 -6.18 -1.87 16.92
N THR A 213 -5.28 -2.67 16.33
CA THR A 213 -3.86 -2.69 16.72
C THR A 213 -3.07 -1.59 16.02
N GLU A 214 -2.03 -1.10 16.69
CA GLU A 214 -1.14 -0.08 16.13
C GLU A 214 -0.13 -0.65 15.12
N THR A 215 -0.09 -1.98 14.96
CA THR A 215 0.93 -2.67 14.15
C THR A 215 0.32 -3.72 13.23
N VAL A 216 1.03 -3.98 12.12
CA VAL A 216 0.90 -5.23 11.36
C VAL A 216 2.15 -6.04 11.57
N GLU A 217 2.00 -7.27 12.06
CA GLU A 217 3.12 -8.17 12.33
C GLU A 217 3.11 -9.38 11.40
N VAL A 218 4.29 -9.76 10.92
CA VAL A 218 4.49 -10.95 10.09
C VAL A 218 5.64 -11.76 10.65
N VAL A 219 5.40 -13.03 11.02
CA VAL A 219 6.42 -13.94 11.58
C VAL A 219 6.56 -15.17 10.68
N VAL A 220 7.78 -15.49 10.28
CA VAL A 220 8.06 -16.59 9.34
C VAL A 220 8.39 -17.88 10.09
N LYS A 221 7.63 -18.95 9.75
CA LYS A 221 7.91 -20.32 10.23
C LYS A 221 8.82 -21.06 9.26
N THR A 222 8.52 -21.02 7.94
CA THR A 222 9.33 -21.65 6.89
C THR A 222 9.36 -20.78 5.63
N GLY A 223 10.41 -20.90 4.81
CA GLY A 223 10.52 -20.25 3.51
C GLY A 223 11.00 -18.79 3.61
N LYS A 224 10.52 -17.93 2.70
CA LYS A 224 10.87 -16.50 2.64
C LYS A 224 9.63 -15.66 2.41
N VAL A 225 9.51 -14.57 3.15
CA VAL A 225 8.40 -13.62 3.08
C VAL A 225 8.95 -12.25 2.75
N ARG A 226 8.35 -11.56 1.77
CA ARG A 226 8.61 -10.15 1.51
C ARG A 226 7.44 -9.34 2.05
N VAL A 227 7.74 -8.42 2.96
CA VAL A 227 6.77 -7.45 3.51
C VAL A 227 7.04 -6.10 2.89
N ILE A 228 6.01 -5.46 2.36
CA ILE A 228 6.09 -4.20 1.60
C ILE A 228 5.08 -3.23 2.19
N ARG A 229 5.44 -1.96 2.34
CA ARG A 229 4.50 -0.89 2.69
C ARG A 229 3.66 -0.48 1.48
N LYS A 230 2.34 -0.40 1.62
CA LYS A 230 1.44 0.02 0.53
C LYS A 230 1.55 1.51 0.17
N LYS A 231 1.90 2.35 1.14
CA LYS A 231 2.11 3.78 0.94
C LYS A 231 3.58 4.09 1.24
N PRO A 232 4.47 4.05 0.23
CA PRO A 232 5.87 4.39 0.45
C PRO A 232 5.98 5.85 0.90
N ASP A 233 6.72 6.08 1.99
CA ASP A 233 7.09 7.41 2.42
C ASP A 233 8.42 7.78 1.76
N MET A 234 8.49 8.93 1.10
CA MET A 234 9.74 9.41 0.47
C MET A 234 10.83 9.74 1.50
N GLN A 235 10.48 9.87 2.78
CA GLN A 235 11.43 10.23 3.85
C GLN A 235 12.09 9.01 4.49
N THR A 236 11.53 7.82 4.35
CA THR A 236 12.07 6.58 4.91
C THR A 236 12.68 5.70 3.83
N ALA A 237 13.92 5.27 4.04
CA ALA A 237 14.68 4.48 3.06
C ALA A 237 14.15 3.04 2.88
N ILE A 238 13.46 2.48 3.89
CA ILE A 238 13.03 1.08 3.90
C ILE A 238 11.56 0.99 3.53
N ASN A 239 11.27 0.57 2.30
CA ASN A 239 9.92 0.32 1.79
C ASN A 239 9.53 -1.16 1.80
N GLU A 240 10.51 -2.06 1.91
CA GLU A 240 10.30 -3.50 1.98
C GLU A 240 11.38 -4.18 2.83
N VAL A 241 11.02 -5.30 3.45
CA VAL A 241 11.93 -6.21 4.14
C VAL A 241 11.71 -7.63 3.66
N ILE A 242 12.80 -8.42 3.66
CA ILE A 242 12.74 -9.86 3.40
C ILE A 242 13.00 -10.58 4.70
N LEU A 243 12.06 -11.44 5.10
CA LEU A 243 12.10 -12.25 6.31
C LEU A 243 12.42 -13.70 5.95
N VAL A 244 13.20 -14.33 6.81
CA VAL A 244 13.51 -15.78 6.79
C VAL A 244 12.99 -16.44 8.08
N PRO A 245 13.01 -17.78 8.21
CA PRO A 245 12.52 -18.46 9.41
C PRO A 245 13.10 -17.90 10.69
N GLY A 246 12.24 -17.67 11.69
CA GLY A 246 12.61 -17.05 12.97
C GLY A 246 12.70 -15.54 12.96
N GLU A 247 12.41 -14.87 11.84
CA GLU A 247 12.36 -13.41 11.76
C GLU A 247 10.93 -12.86 11.78
N LYS A 248 10.82 -11.62 12.28
CA LYS A 248 9.58 -10.85 12.37
C LYS A 248 9.73 -9.53 11.62
N GLY A 249 8.69 -9.16 10.86
CA GLY A 249 8.50 -7.83 10.30
C GLY A 249 7.35 -7.13 11.00
N THR A 250 7.57 -5.91 11.49
CA THR A 250 6.56 -5.10 12.14
C THR A 250 6.38 -3.78 11.39
N LEU A 251 5.17 -3.53 10.90
CA LEU A 251 4.78 -2.24 10.33
C LEU A 251 3.97 -1.48 11.37
N PHE A 252 4.49 -0.35 11.83
CA PHE A 252 3.82 0.57 12.77
C PHE A 252 2.86 1.48 12.00
N ASN A 253 1.56 1.41 12.28
CA ASN A 253 0.52 2.14 11.56
C ASN A 253 0.60 3.66 11.78
N GLN A 254 1.04 4.12 12.96
CA GLN A 254 1.11 5.53 13.34
C GLN A 254 2.12 6.33 12.49
N ASN A 255 3.33 5.81 12.34
CA ASN A 255 4.43 6.47 11.64
C ASN A 255 4.81 5.78 10.33
N ASN A 256 4.08 4.71 9.96
CA ASN A 256 4.32 3.91 8.77
C ASN A 256 5.76 3.36 8.69
N LEU A 257 6.40 3.10 9.84
CA LEU A 257 7.74 2.54 9.93
C LEU A 257 7.68 1.03 9.78
N LEU A 258 8.52 0.47 8.90
CA LEU A 258 8.66 -0.98 8.72
C LEU A 258 10.00 -1.43 9.30
N GLU A 259 9.95 -2.30 10.30
CA GLU A 259 11.10 -2.85 10.98
C GLU A 259 11.21 -4.37 10.79
N LYS A 260 12.44 -4.85 10.78
CA LYS A 260 12.77 -6.26 10.78
C LYS A 260 13.54 -6.61 12.05
N SER A 261 13.14 -7.67 12.74
CA SER A 261 13.80 -8.17 13.96
C SER A 261 13.80 -9.70 14.00
N VAL A 262 14.52 -10.26 14.94
CA VAL A 262 14.38 -11.67 15.32
C VAL A 262 13.07 -11.83 16.08
N ASN A 263 12.32 -12.89 15.80
CA ASN A 263 11.15 -13.24 16.60
C ASN A 263 11.61 -13.91 17.90
N THR A 264 11.41 -13.23 19.03
CA THR A 264 11.73 -13.76 20.37
C THR A 264 10.56 -14.45 21.04
N ASN A 265 9.34 -14.37 20.46
CA ASN A 265 8.17 -15.04 21.00
C ASN A 265 8.02 -16.45 20.40
N PRO A 266 8.31 -17.53 21.15
CA PRO A 266 8.12 -18.91 20.67
C PRO A 266 6.63 -19.24 20.47
N ASN A 267 5.74 -18.53 21.17
CA ASN A 267 4.30 -18.76 21.22
C ASN A 267 3.50 -18.05 20.11
N PHE A 268 4.18 -17.51 19.06
CA PHE A 268 3.53 -16.72 18.00
C PHE A 268 2.45 -17.50 17.20
N VAL A 269 2.42 -18.83 17.28
CA VAL A 269 1.39 -19.69 16.69
C VAL A 269 0.62 -20.50 17.73
N ALA A 270 0.82 -20.24 19.02
CA ALA A 270 0.17 -20.98 20.10
C ALA A 270 -1.36 -20.88 20.09
N TRP A 271 -1.89 -19.77 19.56
CA TRP A 271 -3.34 -19.61 19.34
C TRP A 271 -3.95 -20.68 18.42
N LYS A 272 -3.12 -21.23 17.49
CA LYS A 272 -3.51 -22.31 16.58
C LYS A 272 -3.18 -23.69 17.16
N THR A 273 -2.02 -23.84 17.80
CA THR A 273 -1.48 -25.15 18.19
C THR A 273 -1.82 -25.53 19.63
N LEU A 274 -2.14 -24.57 20.49
CA LEU A 274 -2.22 -24.70 21.93
C LEU A 274 -0.92 -25.25 22.55
N ASP A 275 0.21 -25.04 21.88
CA ASP A 275 1.55 -25.39 22.32
C ASP A 275 2.22 -24.13 22.86
N LEU A 276 2.34 -24.04 24.19
CA LEU A 276 2.79 -22.86 24.94
C LEU A 276 4.10 -23.18 25.65
N ILE A 277 5.15 -22.43 25.34
CA ILE A 277 6.48 -22.58 25.92
C ILE A 277 6.86 -21.29 26.65
N PHE A 278 7.21 -21.43 27.93
CA PHE A 278 7.71 -20.35 28.76
C PHE A 278 9.06 -20.75 29.34
N ASP A 279 10.07 -19.93 29.21
CA ASP A 279 11.40 -20.14 29.74
C ASP A 279 11.88 -18.86 30.43
N GLU A 280 11.88 -18.87 31.75
CA GLU A 280 12.19 -17.72 32.61
C GLU A 280 11.38 -16.45 32.27
N VAL A 281 10.05 -16.61 31.98
CA VAL A 281 9.18 -15.52 31.53
C VAL A 281 8.48 -14.90 32.75
N PRO A 282 8.43 -13.56 32.88
CA PRO A 282 7.66 -12.86 33.90
C PRO A 282 6.16 -13.21 33.81
N LEU A 283 5.48 -13.38 34.96
CA LEU A 283 4.11 -13.87 35.01
C LEU A 283 3.13 -12.96 34.25
N ASN A 284 3.33 -11.64 34.29
CA ASN A 284 2.52 -10.73 33.49
C ASN A 284 2.62 -11.02 31.97
N GLU A 285 3.79 -11.37 31.45
CA GLU A 285 3.96 -11.76 30.06
C GLU A 285 3.37 -13.13 29.77
N VAL A 286 3.43 -14.07 30.73
CA VAL A 286 2.75 -15.36 30.64
C VAL A 286 1.25 -15.13 30.50
N ILE A 287 0.66 -14.30 31.37
CA ILE A 287 -0.77 -13.97 31.33
C ILE A 287 -1.17 -13.34 29.98
N LEU A 288 -0.43 -12.35 29.49
CA LEU A 288 -0.70 -11.75 28.18
C LEU A 288 -0.69 -12.80 27.04
N ASN A 289 0.19 -13.79 27.08
CA ASN A 289 0.20 -14.88 26.11
C ASN A 289 -1.04 -15.77 26.27
N LEU A 290 -1.44 -16.10 27.51
CA LEU A 290 -2.63 -16.91 27.77
C LEU A 290 -3.90 -16.19 27.33
N GLU A 291 -4.08 -14.91 27.65
CA GLU A 291 -5.21 -14.09 27.20
C GLU A 291 -5.33 -14.10 25.68
N LYS A 292 -4.18 -13.91 24.97
CA LYS A 292 -4.13 -13.94 23.51
C LYS A 292 -4.48 -15.30 22.91
N VAL A 293 -4.06 -16.39 23.56
CA VAL A 293 -4.23 -17.76 23.04
C VAL A 293 -5.63 -18.31 23.34
N TYR A 294 -6.14 -18.04 24.55
CA TYR A 294 -7.43 -18.59 25.00
C TYR A 294 -8.58 -17.59 24.90
N HIS A 295 -8.29 -16.34 24.54
CA HIS A 295 -9.28 -15.24 24.47
C HIS A 295 -10.06 -15.08 25.79
N ALA A 296 -9.33 -15.17 26.90
CA ALA A 296 -9.85 -15.08 28.26
C ALA A 296 -9.27 -13.84 28.94
N GLU A 297 -10.02 -13.23 29.84
CA GLU A 297 -9.53 -12.15 30.69
C GLU A 297 -8.93 -12.76 31.97
N ILE A 298 -7.68 -12.38 32.28
CA ILE A 298 -6.96 -12.90 33.45
C ILE A 298 -6.35 -11.74 34.22
N GLN A 299 -6.75 -11.55 35.45
CA GLN A 299 -6.27 -10.48 36.30
C GLN A 299 -5.27 -11.00 37.35
N LEU A 300 -4.15 -10.31 37.51
CA LEU A 300 -3.27 -10.42 38.66
C LEU A 300 -3.64 -9.33 39.66
N MET A 301 -4.08 -9.70 40.87
CA MET A 301 -4.58 -8.73 41.86
C MET A 301 -3.46 -7.88 42.47
N GLU A 302 -2.34 -8.50 42.78
CA GLU A 302 -1.22 -7.83 43.43
C GLU A 302 -0.11 -7.51 42.40
N PRO A 303 0.44 -6.28 42.41
CA PRO A 303 1.49 -5.88 41.47
C PRO A 303 2.77 -6.72 41.55
N GLU A 304 3.05 -7.30 42.71
CA GLU A 304 4.21 -8.13 42.96
C GLU A 304 4.19 -9.42 42.15
N LEU A 305 2.99 -9.95 41.83
CA LEU A 305 2.80 -11.14 41.02
C LEU A 305 3.33 -10.97 39.59
N ASN A 306 3.33 -9.73 39.07
CA ASN A 306 3.80 -9.45 37.72
C ASN A 306 5.24 -9.93 37.46
N ASN A 307 6.08 -9.89 38.49
CA ASN A 307 7.51 -10.19 38.38
C ASN A 307 7.88 -11.64 38.77
N LEU A 308 6.90 -12.46 39.12
CA LEU A 308 7.12 -13.89 39.34
C LEU A 308 7.59 -14.52 38.02
N VAL A 309 8.62 -15.34 38.07
CA VAL A 309 9.21 -15.93 36.87
C VAL A 309 8.70 -17.35 36.70
N TYR A 310 8.15 -17.65 35.52
CA TYR A 310 7.59 -18.95 35.21
C TYR A 310 8.40 -19.64 34.11
N THR A 311 8.65 -20.94 34.32
CA THR A 311 9.19 -21.85 33.30
C THR A 311 8.29 -23.07 33.20
N GLY A 312 7.82 -23.38 32.00
CA GLY A 312 6.95 -24.52 31.76
C GLY A 312 6.54 -24.68 30.30
N HIS A 313 5.98 -25.86 29.99
CA HIS A 313 5.49 -26.20 28.68
C HIS A 313 4.10 -26.82 28.79
N PHE A 314 3.15 -26.29 28.04
CA PHE A 314 1.80 -26.79 27.93
C PHE A 314 1.50 -27.20 26.50
N ASP A 315 1.31 -28.47 26.26
CA ASP A 315 0.90 -29.03 24.98
C ASP A 315 -0.59 -29.37 24.99
N GLN A 316 -1.38 -28.66 24.19
CA GLN A 316 -2.82 -28.84 24.00
C GLN A 316 -3.62 -28.92 25.31
N LYS A 317 -3.29 -28.07 26.29
CA LYS A 317 -4.01 -28.03 27.58
C LYS A 317 -5.10 -26.95 27.56
N PRO A 318 -6.27 -27.19 28.18
CA PRO A 318 -7.29 -26.15 28.36
C PRO A 318 -6.82 -25.10 29.37
N ILE A 319 -7.37 -23.88 29.27
CA ILE A 319 -6.98 -22.76 30.13
C ILE A 319 -7.06 -23.06 31.62
N ASN A 320 -8.12 -23.72 32.06
CA ASN A 320 -8.29 -24.06 33.50
C ASN A 320 -7.15 -24.92 34.03
N PHE A 321 -6.67 -25.88 33.23
CA PHE A 321 -5.52 -26.68 33.60
C PHE A 321 -4.25 -25.83 33.71
N VAL A 322 -4.03 -24.92 32.73
CA VAL A 322 -2.87 -24.04 32.71
C VAL A 322 -2.85 -23.13 33.93
N LEU A 323 -3.98 -22.49 34.22
CA LEU A 323 -4.12 -21.61 35.39
C LEU A 323 -4.01 -22.37 36.72
N ASP A 324 -4.51 -23.60 36.78
CA ASP A 324 -4.32 -24.47 37.96
C ASP A 324 -2.84 -24.80 38.19
N VAL A 325 -2.07 -25.10 37.16
CA VAL A 325 -0.64 -25.34 37.32
C VAL A 325 0.08 -24.06 37.78
N ILE A 326 -0.24 -22.90 37.20
CA ILE A 326 0.36 -21.62 37.60
C ILE A 326 0.05 -21.29 39.06
N ARG A 327 -1.24 -21.38 39.48
CA ARG A 327 -1.61 -21.09 40.89
C ARG A 327 -0.94 -22.04 41.87
N LEU A 328 -0.77 -23.32 41.51
CA LEU A 328 -0.07 -24.30 42.35
C LEU A 328 1.42 -24.01 42.44
N THR A 329 2.04 -23.61 41.31
CA THR A 329 3.47 -23.28 41.25
C THR A 329 3.83 -22.14 42.19
N PHE A 330 2.99 -21.09 42.22
CA PHE A 330 3.23 -19.90 43.02
C PHE A 330 2.41 -19.82 44.32
N ASN A 331 1.68 -20.90 44.68
CA ASN A 331 0.80 -20.98 45.85
C ASN A 331 -0.23 -19.84 45.89
N LEU A 332 -0.88 -19.56 44.75
CA LEU A 332 -1.89 -18.51 44.60
C LEU A 332 -3.32 -19.06 44.81
N ASN A 333 -4.28 -18.17 45.00
CA ASN A 333 -5.69 -18.45 44.83
C ASN A 333 -6.08 -18.18 43.36
N LEU A 334 -6.99 -19.01 42.83
CA LEU A 334 -7.66 -18.79 41.54
C LEU A 334 -9.15 -18.73 41.78
N SER A 335 -9.78 -17.66 41.38
CA SER A 335 -11.26 -17.51 41.33
C SER A 335 -11.70 -17.12 39.93
N GLU A 336 -12.95 -17.36 39.61
CA GLU A 336 -13.58 -16.93 38.37
C GLU A 336 -14.76 -16.01 38.75
N GLU A 337 -14.69 -14.75 38.34
CA GLU A 337 -15.65 -13.70 38.63
C GLU A 337 -16.06 -13.02 37.32
N ASN A 338 -17.37 -13.01 37.00
CA ASN A 338 -17.90 -12.36 35.79
C ASN A 338 -17.17 -12.75 34.47
N GLU A 339 -16.89 -14.03 34.28
CA GLU A 339 -16.17 -14.57 33.12
C GLU A 339 -14.66 -14.17 33.07
N GLN A 340 -14.13 -13.57 34.12
CA GLN A 340 -12.74 -13.21 34.30
C GLN A 340 -12.07 -14.13 35.33
N PHE A 341 -10.89 -14.63 35.00
CA PHE A 341 -10.04 -15.35 35.93
C PHE A 341 -9.22 -14.37 36.77
N VAL A 342 -9.21 -14.62 38.09
CA VAL A 342 -8.47 -13.76 39.02
C VAL A 342 -7.47 -14.61 39.80
N LEU A 343 -6.18 -14.23 39.69
CA LEU A 343 -5.08 -14.80 40.47
C LEU A 343 -4.68 -13.82 41.58
N SER A 344 -4.66 -14.31 42.83
CA SER A 344 -4.30 -13.50 44.02
C SER A 344 -3.43 -14.27 44.99
N ASP A 345 -2.72 -13.56 45.86
CA ASP A 345 -1.95 -14.17 46.94
C ASP A 345 -2.81 -15.02 47.86
N ARG A 346 -2.29 -16.13 48.30
CA ARG A 346 -2.91 -16.98 49.30
C ARG A 346 -2.57 -16.41 50.67
N LYS A 347 -3.52 -15.63 51.23
CA LYS A 347 -3.41 -15.10 52.60
C LYS A 347 -3.45 -16.21 53.64
#